data_29a27124037ebff888f1a9fe5e0c7792
#
_entry.id   29a27124037ebff888f1a9fe5e0c7792
#
_cell.length_a   1.000
_cell.length_b   1.000
_cell.length_c   1.000
_cell.angle_alpha   90.00
_cell.angle_beta   90.00
_cell.angle_gamma   90.00
#
_symmetry.space_group_name_H-M   'P 1'
#
loop_
_entity.id
_entity.type
_entity.pdbx_description
1 polymer ?
#
loop_
_entity_poly.entity_id
_entity_poly.type
_entity_poly.pdbx_seq_one_letter_code
_entity_poly.pdbx_strand_id
1 'polypeptide(L)'
;MKIEPIIENIKEVILKHVPARYIFLFGSYAYGNPTEESDIDIYIVTPDDTGNFSELCAKIRGDLSKKKIFFVDLLLTRESVFEVRKMKNVLDRTVYQKGKIIYEY
;
A
#
# COMPACT_ATOMS: atom_id res chain seq x y z
N MET A 1 16.92 -7.54 8.84
CA MET A 1 16.20 -7.71 7.58
C MET A 1 16.21 -6.38 6.83
N LYS A 2 16.62 -6.43 5.58
CA LYS A 2 16.57 -5.22 4.75
C LYS A 2 15.16 -5.10 4.16
N ILE A 3 14.53 -3.98 4.42
CA ILE A 3 13.14 -3.74 4.00
C ILE A 3 13.02 -3.30 2.53
N GLU A 4 14.03 -2.62 2.02
CA GLU A 4 13.97 -2.02 0.69
C GLU A 4 13.73 -3.02 -0.44
N PRO A 5 14.41 -4.19 -0.49
CA PRO A 5 14.09 -5.19 -1.51
C PRO A 5 12.69 -5.76 -1.38
N ILE A 6 12.18 -5.87 -0.15
CA ILE A 6 10.82 -6.36 0.11
C ILE A 6 9.81 -5.34 -0.40
N ILE A 7 10.01 -4.06 -0.12
CA ILE A 7 9.16 -2.98 -0.62
C ILE A 7 9.13 -2.97 -2.15
N GLU A 8 10.28 -3.15 -2.78
CA GLU A 8 10.37 -3.19 -4.24
C GLU A 8 9.57 -4.35 -4.82
N ASN A 9 9.64 -5.54 -4.21
CA ASN A 9 8.84 -6.69 -4.61
C ASN A 9 7.34 -6.43 -4.43
N ILE A 10 6.96 -5.81 -3.31
CA ILE A 10 5.56 -5.45 -3.05
C ILE A 10 5.06 -4.51 -4.14
N LYS A 11 5.83 -3.48 -4.46
CA LYS A 11 5.48 -2.51 -5.51
C LYS A 11 5.26 -3.21 -6.85
N GLU A 12 6.19 -4.08 -7.25
CA GLU A 12 6.10 -4.79 -8.52
C GLU A 12 4.85 -5.66 -8.60
N VAL A 13 4.55 -6.39 -7.53
CA VAL A 13 3.35 -7.24 -7.47
C VAL A 13 2.08 -6.40 -7.58
N ILE A 14 2.01 -5.28 -6.85
CA ILE A 14 0.84 -4.40 -6.90
C ILE A 14 0.63 -3.87 -8.32
N LEU A 15 1.67 -3.36 -8.95
CA LEU A 15 1.57 -2.78 -10.29
C LEU A 15 1.24 -3.80 -11.37
N LYS A 16 1.52 -5.07 -11.13
CA LYS A 16 1.10 -6.15 -12.02
C LYS A 16 -0.42 -6.30 -12.08
N HIS A 17 -1.11 -6.01 -10.98
CA HIS A 17 -2.56 -6.22 -10.84
C HIS A 17 -3.37 -4.92 -10.88
N VAL A 18 -2.77 -3.79 -10.51
CA VAL A 18 -3.47 -2.52 -10.36
C VAL A 18 -2.65 -1.40 -11.00
N PRO A 19 -3.24 -0.59 -11.91
CA PRO A 19 -2.56 0.61 -12.41
C PRO A 19 -2.67 1.74 -11.37
N ALA A 20 -1.98 1.57 -10.25
CA ALA A 20 -2.06 2.48 -9.10
C ALA A 20 -1.67 3.91 -9.48
N ARG A 21 -2.32 4.89 -8.84
CA ARG A 21 -1.94 6.31 -8.92
C ARG A 21 -0.82 6.60 -7.94
N TYR A 22 -0.95 6.08 -6.72
CA TYR A 22 0.07 6.21 -5.67
C TYR A 22 0.14 4.91 -4.90
N ILE A 23 1.32 4.58 -4.41
CA ILE A 23 1.53 3.54 -3.42
C ILE A 23 2.34 4.16 -2.31
N PHE A 24 1.79 4.18 -1.10
CA PHE A 24 2.45 4.73 0.09
C PHE A 24 2.82 3.61 1.05
N LEU A 25 3.97 3.75 1.67
CA LEU A 25 4.32 3.02 2.88
C LEU A 25 3.88 3.89 4.06
N PHE A 26 3.11 3.32 4.98
CA PHE A 26 2.71 4.06 6.19
C PHE A 26 2.93 3.18 7.42
N GLY A 27 2.50 3.65 8.59
CA GLY A 27 2.66 2.90 9.82
C GLY A 27 4.10 2.86 10.32
N SER A 28 4.44 1.81 11.07
CA SER A 28 5.70 1.74 11.80
C SER A 28 6.94 1.80 10.90
N TYR A 29 6.89 1.22 9.70
CA TYR A 29 8.03 1.25 8.78
C TYR A 29 8.23 2.59 8.09
N ALA A 30 7.23 3.47 8.14
CA ALA A 30 7.34 4.79 7.52
C ALA A 30 7.75 5.87 8.53
N TYR A 31 7.10 5.90 9.69
CA TYR A 31 7.30 6.98 10.67
C TYR A 31 7.23 6.50 12.13
N GLY A 32 7.27 5.19 12.36
CA GLY A 32 7.27 4.61 13.70
C GLY A 32 8.58 3.89 13.98
N ASN A 33 8.54 3.01 14.97
CA ASN A 33 9.67 2.17 15.36
C ASN A 33 9.32 0.72 15.08
N PRO A 34 9.62 0.20 13.87
CA PRO A 34 9.26 -1.16 13.53
C PRO A 34 10.06 -2.19 14.34
N THR A 35 9.40 -3.30 14.65
CA THR A 35 10.00 -4.47 15.25
C THR A 35 9.91 -5.62 14.26
N GLU A 36 10.50 -6.78 14.61
CA GLU A 36 10.40 -7.97 13.77
C GLU A 36 8.96 -8.45 13.60
N GLU A 37 8.07 -8.09 14.52
CA GLU A 37 6.65 -8.47 14.48
C GLU A 37 5.77 -7.44 13.78
N SER A 38 6.34 -6.30 13.37
CA SER A 38 5.57 -5.25 12.73
C SER A 38 5.16 -5.65 11.31
N ASP A 39 3.91 -5.38 10.96
CA ASP A 39 3.44 -5.53 9.57
C ASP A 39 3.92 -4.37 8.72
N ILE A 40 4.05 -4.63 7.44
CA ILE A 40 4.32 -3.60 6.45
C ILE A 40 2.98 -3.04 5.98
N ASP A 41 2.71 -1.78 6.27
CA ASP A 41 1.44 -1.14 5.95
C ASP A 41 1.54 -0.41 4.61
N ILE A 42 0.73 -0.85 3.65
CA ILE A 42 0.73 -0.33 2.28
C ILE A 42 -0.64 0.27 1.97
N TYR A 43 -0.63 1.51 1.49
CA TYR A 43 -1.82 2.24 1.09
C TYR A 43 -1.75 2.47 -0.42
N ILE A 44 -2.75 1.98 -1.14
CA ILE A 44 -2.77 2.03 -2.60
C ILE A 44 -3.92 2.94 -3.05
N VAL A 45 -3.60 3.98 -3.81
CA VAL A 45 -4.62 4.83 -4.43
C VAL A 45 -4.82 4.32 -5.86
N THR A 46 -6.05 3.88 -6.15
CA THR A 46 -6.40 3.26 -7.42
C THR A 46 -7.20 4.22 -8.30
N PRO A 47 -7.19 4.02 -9.64
CA PRO A 47 -8.14 4.72 -10.50
C PRO A 47 -9.58 4.44 -10.07
N ASP A 48 -10.48 5.39 -10.35
CA ASP A 48 -11.88 5.27 -9.95
C ASP A 48 -12.61 4.09 -10.59
N ASP A 49 -12.21 3.67 -11.77
CA ASP A 49 -12.81 2.54 -12.49
C ASP A 49 -12.20 1.19 -12.10
N THR A 50 -11.37 1.15 -11.09
CA THR A 50 -10.79 -0.10 -10.59
C THR A 50 -11.89 -1.05 -10.13
N GLY A 51 -11.72 -2.34 -10.44
CA GLY A 51 -12.71 -3.35 -10.11
C GLY A 51 -12.80 -3.69 -8.63
N ASN A 52 -13.14 -4.93 -8.33
CA ASN A 52 -13.40 -5.37 -6.96
C ASN A 52 -12.12 -5.43 -6.12
N PHE A 53 -12.10 -4.71 -5.01
CA PHE A 53 -10.93 -4.64 -4.14
C PHE A 53 -10.60 -5.97 -3.47
N SER A 54 -11.62 -6.74 -3.08
CA SER A 54 -11.38 -8.04 -2.44
C SER A 54 -10.67 -9.00 -3.40
N GLU A 55 -11.08 -9.01 -4.67
CA GLU A 55 -10.44 -9.84 -5.68
C GLU A 55 -8.99 -9.39 -5.93
N LEU A 56 -8.76 -8.09 -6.02
CA LEU A 56 -7.43 -7.54 -6.22
C LEU A 56 -6.50 -7.86 -5.05
N CYS A 57 -6.99 -7.69 -3.82
CA CYS A 57 -6.22 -8.04 -2.63
C CYS A 57 -5.85 -9.51 -2.61
N ALA A 58 -6.78 -10.38 -2.98
CA ALA A 58 -6.52 -11.83 -3.03
C ALA A 58 -5.42 -12.16 -4.04
N LYS A 59 -5.45 -11.54 -5.22
CA LYS A 59 -4.42 -11.74 -6.24
C LYS A 59 -3.06 -11.23 -5.80
N ILE A 60 -3.03 -10.04 -5.21
CA ILE A 60 -1.80 -9.43 -4.69
C ILE A 60 -1.21 -10.32 -3.58
N ARG A 61 -2.03 -10.73 -2.61
CA ARG A 61 -1.58 -11.60 -1.51
C ARG A 61 -1.10 -12.95 -2.01
N GLY A 62 -1.76 -13.51 -3.03
CA GLY A 62 -1.34 -14.78 -3.63
C GLY A 62 0.05 -14.68 -4.22
N ASP A 63 0.34 -13.62 -4.96
CA ASP A 63 1.67 -13.42 -5.56
C ASP A 63 2.72 -13.11 -4.49
N LEU A 64 2.36 -12.33 -3.47
CA LEU A 64 3.27 -12.06 -2.35
C LEU A 64 3.62 -13.35 -1.59
N SER A 65 2.65 -14.24 -1.39
CA SER A 65 2.87 -15.53 -0.76
C SER A 65 3.89 -16.37 -1.52
N LYS A 66 3.84 -16.36 -2.84
CA LYS A 66 4.81 -17.08 -3.68
C LYS A 66 6.23 -16.55 -3.46
N LYS A 67 6.36 -15.30 -3.06
CA LYS A 67 7.64 -14.66 -2.75
C LYS A 67 7.96 -14.75 -1.25
N LYS A 68 7.13 -15.45 -0.48
CA LYS A 68 7.24 -15.61 0.98
C LYS A 68 7.16 -14.28 1.73
N ILE A 69 6.32 -13.36 1.21
CA ILE A 69 6.03 -12.08 1.86
C ILE A 69 4.62 -12.18 2.42
N PHE A 70 4.49 -12.30 3.74
CA PHE A 70 3.22 -12.58 4.41
C PHE A 70 2.70 -11.45 5.29
N PHE A 71 3.59 -10.59 5.78
CA PHE A 71 3.25 -9.59 6.81
C PHE A 71 3.02 -8.23 6.16
N VAL A 72 2.02 -8.16 5.27
CA VAL A 72 1.68 -6.93 4.55
C VAL A 72 0.20 -6.64 4.74
N ASP A 73 -0.12 -5.46 5.24
CA ASP A 73 -1.48 -4.95 5.29
C ASP A 73 -1.71 -4.06 4.08
N LEU A 74 -2.76 -4.37 3.33
CA LEU A 74 -3.11 -3.65 2.11
C LEU A 74 -4.40 -2.86 2.33
N LEU A 75 -4.34 -1.56 2.07
CA LEU A 75 -5.50 -0.68 2.10
C LEU A 75 -5.63 -0.02 0.73
N LEU A 76 -6.75 -0.23 0.06
CA LEU A 76 -7.02 0.33 -1.26
C LEU A 76 -8.08 1.43 -1.15
N THR A 77 -7.86 2.53 -1.86
CA THR A 77 -8.78 3.65 -1.89
C THR A 77 -8.84 4.20 -3.31
N ARG A 78 -10.04 4.49 -3.81
CA ARG A 78 -10.20 5.09 -5.14
C ARG A 78 -9.72 6.54 -5.12
N GLU A 79 -9.15 7.00 -6.21
CA GLU A 79 -8.53 8.32 -6.30
C GLU A 79 -9.47 9.45 -5.89
N SER A 80 -10.72 9.45 -6.37
CA SER A 80 -11.67 10.50 -6.02
C SER A 80 -11.98 10.52 -4.53
N VAL A 81 -12.05 9.35 -3.90
CA VAL A 81 -12.28 9.22 -2.46
C VAL A 81 -11.06 9.71 -1.70
N PHE A 82 -9.86 9.32 -2.13
CA PHE A 82 -8.61 9.74 -1.51
C PHE A 82 -8.47 11.26 -1.53
N GLU A 83 -8.78 11.92 -2.66
CA GLU A 83 -8.66 13.37 -2.79
C GLU A 83 -9.51 14.12 -1.77
N VAL A 84 -10.66 13.57 -1.40
CA VAL A 84 -11.51 14.17 -0.35
C VAL A 84 -10.99 13.80 1.03
N ARG A 85 -10.71 12.52 1.26
CA ARG A 85 -10.38 12.01 2.60
C ARG A 85 -9.00 12.45 3.09
N LYS A 86 -8.05 12.66 2.19
CA LYS A 86 -6.70 13.08 2.59
C LYS A 86 -6.68 14.40 3.36
N MET A 87 -7.73 15.21 3.22
CA MET A 87 -7.85 16.47 3.90
C MET A 87 -8.67 16.39 5.19
N LYS A 88 -9.46 15.34 5.36
CA LYS A 88 -10.46 15.26 6.44
C LYS A 88 -10.29 14.05 7.36
N ASN A 89 -10.04 12.88 6.78
CA ASN A 89 -9.95 11.64 7.55
C ASN A 89 -8.58 11.52 8.19
N VAL A 90 -8.54 11.14 9.47
CA VAL A 90 -7.27 11.07 10.22
C VAL A 90 -6.26 10.13 9.57
N LEU A 91 -6.67 8.93 9.18
CA LEU A 91 -5.76 7.96 8.57
C LEU A 91 -5.25 8.45 7.21
N ASP A 92 -6.17 8.81 6.31
CA ASP A 92 -5.79 9.21 4.95
C ASP A 92 -4.92 10.46 4.95
N ARG A 93 -5.21 11.41 5.83
CA ARG A 93 -4.39 12.63 5.97
C ARG A 93 -3.01 12.29 6.49
N THR A 94 -2.90 11.39 7.47
CA THR A 94 -1.60 10.97 8.01
C THR A 94 -0.76 10.27 6.95
N VAL A 95 -1.37 9.39 6.16
CA VAL A 95 -0.68 8.72 5.06
C VAL A 95 -0.17 9.75 4.05
N TYR A 96 -1.01 10.69 3.67
CA TYR A 96 -0.66 11.73 2.70
C TYR A 96 0.49 12.61 3.20
N GLN A 97 0.45 13.00 4.48
CA GLN A 97 1.42 13.96 5.03
C GLN A 97 2.72 13.29 5.51
N LYS A 98 2.64 12.09 6.05
CA LYS A 98 3.77 11.41 6.71
C LYS A 98 4.20 10.12 6.05
N GLY A 99 3.35 9.52 5.23
CA GLY A 99 3.69 8.29 4.54
C GLY A 99 4.83 8.51 3.54
N LYS A 100 5.51 7.42 3.18
CA LYS A 100 6.55 7.45 2.17
C LYS A 100 5.96 7.00 0.85
N ILE A 101 6.11 7.81 -0.19
CA ILE A 101 5.68 7.44 -1.54
C ILE A 101 6.68 6.42 -2.08
N ILE A 102 6.20 5.23 -2.39
CA ILE A 102 7.04 4.20 -3.03
C ILE A 102 6.73 4.07 -4.52
N TYR A 103 5.61 4.63 -4.97
CA TYR A 103 5.27 4.73 -6.38
C TYR A 103 4.31 5.89 -6.60
N GLU A 104 4.54 6.62 -7.66
CA GLU A 104 3.68 7.71 -8.12
C GLU A 104 3.54 7.61 -9.64
N TYR A 105 2.29 7.60 -10.08
CA TYR A 105 1.98 7.56 -11.52
C TYR A 105 2.50 8.78 -12.26
#